data_b69b3c24db4e0e60ea9dbbf6a8e52fce
#
_entry.id   b69b3c24db4e0e60ea9dbbf6a8e52fce
#
_cell.length_a   1.000
_cell.length_b   1.000
_cell.length_c   1.000
_cell.angle_alpha   90.00
_cell.angle_beta   90.00
_cell.angle_gamma   90.00
#
_symmetry.space_group_name_H-M   'P 1'
#
loop_
_entity.id
_entity.type
_entity.pdbx_description
1 polymer ?
#
loop_
_entity_poly.entity_id
_entity_poly.type
_entity_poly.pdbx_seq_one_letter_code
_entity_poly.pdbx_strand_id
1 'polypeptide(L)'
;MTSIEKNYLQMICRSCHLNEQNSDGDKENPQRETLSEQTAHQLVELAKKQYMAPFLLQDLKGTACFEYVKRQAKMMMFNYYQIEELTIKTTQLLEAEHIPYILLKGISLAACYPVPEYRKLGDLDLLILDQEKLELTKKVLKDNQYEEEEEESDHHLTYFYKFSNGRRHIIEVHYRIVGVYHYAPTNHVIDQVFSGQHLKPVIQRIEGRNYPVLPPTEYTFYMLHHMLKHYLYDGFGIRLLCDFSLYVEKNGRDIDFTQLNEWCSKSGMAYFSATIMDCCKKYLGLSKMIPGMLSIPENECDQFMTQILGGHEVGNERQSSLVYSGTYRRANLLACFKEGHTQMKVRFPKLGRIVPIWPVLWGFTFYHFVKNTYRVRNTTLRQTIKDFKTDNQRAENLHLFEKND
;
A
#
# COMPACT_ATOMS: atom_id res chain seq x y z
N MET A 1 14.38 -14.88 11.62
CA MET A 1 14.71 -13.45 11.92
C MET A 1 15.97 -13.36 12.77
N THR A 2 16.86 -12.37 12.49
CA THR A 2 18.07 -12.04 13.26
C THR A 2 17.73 -11.32 14.58
N SER A 3 18.68 -11.22 15.50
CA SER A 3 18.52 -10.43 16.75
C SER A 3 18.27 -8.94 16.45
N ILE A 4 18.91 -8.37 15.43
CA ILE A 4 18.72 -6.97 15.00
C ILE A 4 17.28 -6.74 14.51
N GLU A 5 16.74 -7.64 13.68
CA GLU A 5 15.37 -7.53 13.20
C GLU A 5 14.36 -7.61 14.34
N LYS A 6 14.58 -8.49 15.31
CA LYS A 6 13.71 -8.59 16.50
C LYS A 6 13.75 -7.32 17.34
N ASN A 7 14.95 -6.78 17.60
CA ASN A 7 15.11 -5.52 18.32
C ASN A 7 14.43 -4.35 17.59
N TYR A 8 14.62 -4.30 16.27
CA TYR A 8 13.95 -3.30 15.43
C TYR A 8 12.43 -3.35 15.57
N LEU A 9 11.82 -4.52 15.44
CA LEU A 9 10.37 -4.68 15.58
C LEU A 9 9.87 -4.28 16.97
N GLN A 10 10.61 -4.60 18.04
CA GLN A 10 10.28 -4.20 19.39
C GLN A 10 10.32 -2.66 19.57
N MET A 11 11.30 -1.99 18.97
CA MET A 11 11.39 -0.52 19.00
C MET A 11 10.23 0.12 18.24
N ILE A 12 9.94 -0.38 17.03
CA ILE A 12 8.80 0.09 16.24
C ILE A 12 7.48 -0.10 16.99
N CYS A 13 7.25 -1.30 17.55
CA CYS A 13 6.04 -1.60 18.31
C CYS A 13 5.87 -0.61 19.48
N ARG A 14 6.91 -0.43 20.30
CA ARG A 14 6.87 0.54 21.42
C ARG A 14 6.58 1.96 20.95
N SER A 15 7.25 2.40 19.90
CA SER A 15 7.08 3.75 19.37
C SER A 15 5.69 4.00 18.78
N CYS A 16 5.04 2.96 18.26
CA CYS A 16 3.67 3.03 17.76
C CYS A 16 2.60 3.03 18.87
N HIS A 17 2.92 2.51 20.07
CA HIS A 17 1.96 2.37 21.19
C HIS A 17 2.28 3.28 22.39
N LEU A 18 3.02 4.37 22.20
CA LEU A 18 3.44 5.29 23.26
C LEU A 18 2.28 5.87 24.11
N ASN A 19 1.10 6.04 23.52
CA ASN A 19 -0.03 6.62 24.24
C ASN A 19 -0.70 5.66 25.25
N GLU A 20 -0.50 4.35 25.12
CA GLU A 20 -1.06 3.37 26.04
C GLU A 20 -0.21 3.20 27.31
N GLN A 21 1.08 3.57 27.24
CA GLN A 21 2.02 3.44 28.36
C GLN A 21 2.11 4.69 29.25
N ASN A 22 1.64 5.86 28.77
CA ASN A 22 1.68 7.12 29.52
C ASN A 22 0.57 7.28 30.59
N SER A 23 -0.27 6.25 30.82
CA SER A 23 -1.22 6.21 31.95
C SER A 23 -0.58 5.87 33.28
N ASP A 24 0.63 5.29 33.28
CA ASP A 24 1.46 5.08 34.47
C ASP A 24 2.73 5.94 34.36
N GLY A 25 2.67 7.10 35.02
CA GLY A 25 3.62 8.18 35.00
C GLY A 25 5.11 7.81 34.76
N ASP A 26 5.80 8.69 34.02
CA ASP A 26 7.24 8.75 33.77
C ASP A 26 8.13 7.97 34.78
N LYS A 27 8.12 6.66 34.66
CA LYS A 27 9.18 5.88 35.25
C LYS A 27 10.23 5.70 34.17
N GLU A 28 11.31 6.49 34.27
CA GLU A 28 12.58 6.17 33.62
C GLU A 28 12.80 4.67 33.73
N ASN A 29 12.71 3.96 32.61
CA ASN A 29 12.99 2.53 32.59
C ASN A 29 14.50 2.34 32.79
N PRO A 30 14.99 1.91 33.98
CA PRO A 30 16.40 1.89 34.32
C PRO A 30 17.22 0.82 33.58
N GLN A 31 16.65 0.12 32.60
CA GLN A 31 17.30 -0.94 31.82
C GLN A 31 17.36 -0.66 30.33
N ARG A 32 17.54 0.59 29.91
CA ARG A 32 18.02 0.82 28.54
C ARG A 32 19.50 0.42 28.49
N GLU A 33 19.76 -0.82 28.08
CA GLU A 33 21.13 -1.19 27.68
C GLU A 33 21.59 -0.18 26.63
N THR A 34 22.74 0.44 26.87
CA THR A 34 23.35 1.39 25.93
C THR A 34 23.63 0.61 24.64
N LEU A 35 22.88 0.95 23.57
CA LEU A 35 23.09 0.34 22.27
C LEU A 35 24.54 0.57 21.83
N SER A 36 25.22 -0.49 21.36
CA SER A 36 26.51 -0.30 20.71
C SER A 36 26.33 0.52 19.43
N GLU A 37 27.34 1.33 19.09
CA GLU A 37 27.30 2.12 17.84
C GLU A 37 27.06 1.25 16.60
N GLN A 38 27.65 0.05 16.56
CA GLN A 38 27.44 -0.90 15.48
C GLN A 38 25.97 -1.34 15.36
N THR A 39 25.33 -1.65 16.50
CA THR A 39 23.90 -2.01 16.56
C THR A 39 23.02 -0.84 16.12
N ALA A 40 23.34 0.38 16.59
CA ALA A 40 22.62 1.60 16.21
C ALA A 40 22.67 1.82 14.69
N HIS A 41 23.83 1.68 14.07
CA HIS A 41 23.98 1.77 12.62
C HIS A 41 23.15 0.74 11.85
N GLN A 42 23.16 -0.53 12.29
CA GLN A 42 22.39 -1.58 11.66
C GLN A 42 20.87 -1.32 11.73
N LEU A 43 20.39 -0.87 12.89
CA LEU A 43 18.99 -0.49 13.09
C LEU A 43 18.58 0.68 12.18
N VAL A 44 19.43 1.70 12.07
CA VAL A 44 19.19 2.87 11.22
C VAL A 44 19.14 2.47 9.73
N GLU A 45 20.05 1.62 9.26
CA GLU A 45 20.03 1.16 7.86
C GLU A 45 18.76 0.34 7.55
N LEU A 46 18.29 -0.48 8.51
CA LEU A 46 17.03 -1.18 8.36
C LEU A 46 15.83 -0.20 8.32
N ALA A 47 15.79 0.73 9.28
CA ALA A 47 14.72 1.72 9.38
C ALA A 47 14.68 2.68 8.18
N LYS A 48 15.82 3.01 7.59
CA LYS A 48 15.94 3.83 6.38
C LYS A 48 15.28 3.14 5.17
N LYS A 49 15.54 1.86 4.98
CA LYS A 49 14.92 1.06 3.90
C LYS A 49 13.40 0.98 4.02
N GLN A 50 12.89 1.05 5.25
CA GLN A 50 11.49 0.89 5.63
C GLN A 50 10.76 2.23 5.86
N TYR A 51 11.44 3.38 5.67
CA TYR A 51 10.93 4.72 6.00
C TYR A 51 10.42 4.88 7.45
N MET A 52 11.00 4.13 8.38
CA MET A 52 10.58 4.11 9.78
C MET A 52 11.63 4.74 10.72
N ALA A 53 12.62 5.45 10.18
CA ALA A 53 13.69 6.04 10.98
C ALA A 53 13.19 6.96 12.13
N PRO A 54 12.16 7.82 11.97
CA PRO A 54 11.66 8.66 13.05
C PRO A 54 11.19 7.88 14.29
N PHE A 55 10.71 6.65 14.10
CA PHE A 55 10.23 5.81 15.20
C PHE A 55 11.34 5.25 16.10
N LEU A 56 12.60 5.37 15.68
CA LEU A 56 13.77 5.01 16.49
C LEU A 56 14.35 6.19 17.29
N LEU A 57 13.77 7.40 17.20
CA LEU A 57 14.36 8.61 17.73
C LEU A 57 14.63 8.53 19.24
N GLN A 58 13.71 7.95 20.01
CA GLN A 58 13.86 7.81 21.45
C GLN A 58 14.92 6.78 21.85
N ASP A 59 15.00 5.66 21.11
CA ASP A 59 15.89 4.55 21.41
C ASP A 59 17.34 4.86 21.02
N LEU A 60 17.56 5.75 20.04
CA LEU A 60 18.88 6.15 19.55
C LEU A 60 19.45 7.40 20.23
N LYS A 61 18.75 7.96 21.21
CA LYS A 61 19.23 9.12 21.97
C LYS A 61 20.54 8.78 22.65
N GLY A 62 21.56 9.60 22.41
CA GLY A 62 22.92 9.40 22.95
C GLY A 62 23.88 8.61 22.05
N THR A 63 23.41 8.07 20.91
CA THR A 63 24.26 7.42 19.89
C THR A 63 24.68 8.43 18.80
N ALA A 64 25.75 8.13 18.05
CA ALA A 64 26.16 8.92 16.89
C ALA A 64 25.08 9.00 15.79
N CYS A 65 24.16 8.04 15.74
CA CYS A 65 23.07 7.99 14.78
C CYS A 65 21.92 8.97 15.07
N PHE A 66 21.83 9.53 16.27
CA PHE A 66 20.69 10.35 16.71
C PHE A 66 20.44 11.55 15.80
N GLU A 67 21.45 12.33 15.46
CA GLU A 67 21.30 13.53 14.63
C GLU A 67 20.85 13.19 13.19
N TYR A 68 21.26 12.02 12.67
CA TYR A 68 20.76 11.54 11.39
C TYR A 68 19.26 11.24 11.45
N VAL A 69 18.81 10.47 12.45
CA VAL A 69 17.40 10.10 12.62
C VAL A 69 16.52 11.34 12.86
N LYS A 70 17.00 12.29 13.68
CA LYS A 70 16.33 13.57 13.92
C LYS A 70 16.14 14.39 12.63
N ARG A 71 17.12 14.37 11.73
CA ARG A 71 17.02 15.00 10.42
C ARG A 71 15.98 14.29 9.54
N GLN A 72 15.96 12.95 9.56
CA GLN A 72 14.93 12.18 8.85
C GLN A 72 13.51 12.49 9.38
N ALA A 73 13.35 12.59 10.69
CA ALA A 73 12.07 12.98 11.30
C ALA A 73 11.61 14.36 10.82
N LYS A 74 12.49 15.37 10.83
CA LYS A 74 12.16 16.72 10.31
C LYS A 74 11.76 16.69 8.82
N MET A 75 12.42 15.86 8.00
CA MET A 75 12.07 15.73 6.59
C MET A 75 10.70 15.08 6.41
N MET A 76 10.35 14.07 7.22
CA MET A 76 9.05 13.44 7.19
C MET A 76 7.93 14.38 7.67
N MET A 77 8.15 15.12 8.76
CA MET A 77 7.23 16.16 9.21
C MET A 77 6.97 17.21 8.13
N PHE A 78 8.02 17.68 7.46
CA PHE A 78 7.88 18.64 6.36
C PHE A 78 7.05 18.04 5.20
N ASN A 79 7.30 16.78 4.83
CA ASN A 79 6.53 16.09 3.81
C ASN A 79 5.07 15.87 4.23
N TYR A 80 4.82 15.58 5.52
CA TYR A 80 3.47 15.44 6.07
C TYR A 80 2.66 16.71 5.84
N TYR A 81 3.18 17.87 6.27
CA TYR A 81 2.47 19.15 6.12
C TYR A 81 2.27 19.57 4.67
N GLN A 82 3.19 19.20 3.75
CA GLN A 82 2.97 19.44 2.32
C GLN A 82 1.81 18.60 1.77
N ILE A 83 1.74 17.31 2.12
CA ILE A 83 0.62 16.44 1.68
C ILE A 83 -0.69 16.86 2.36
N GLU A 84 -0.65 17.27 3.60
CA GLU A 84 -1.83 17.81 4.29
C GLU A 84 -2.35 19.07 3.57
N GLU A 85 -1.48 20.05 3.28
CA GLU A 85 -1.84 21.25 2.50
C GLU A 85 -2.42 20.89 1.15
N LEU A 86 -1.79 19.94 0.44
CA LEU A 86 -2.30 19.43 -0.84
C LEU A 86 -3.68 18.79 -0.69
N THR A 87 -3.88 17.98 0.37
CA THR A 87 -5.18 17.36 0.66
C THR A 87 -6.25 18.42 0.89
N ILE A 88 -5.96 19.42 1.72
CA ILE A 88 -6.87 20.54 2.01
C ILE A 88 -7.24 21.27 0.71
N LYS A 89 -6.25 21.65 -0.07
CA LYS A 89 -6.45 22.37 -1.33
C LYS A 89 -7.29 21.58 -2.32
N THR A 90 -6.93 20.30 -2.53
CA THR A 90 -7.63 19.44 -3.50
C THR A 90 -9.07 19.18 -3.08
N THR A 91 -9.31 18.85 -1.80
CA THR A 91 -10.66 18.57 -1.33
C THR A 91 -11.55 19.81 -1.32
N GLN A 92 -11.02 21.01 -1.02
CA GLN A 92 -11.77 22.27 -1.14
C GLN A 92 -12.22 22.55 -2.57
N LEU A 93 -11.40 22.23 -3.59
CA LEU A 93 -11.79 22.37 -4.99
C LEU A 93 -12.96 21.42 -5.34
N LEU A 94 -12.90 20.17 -4.86
CA LEU A 94 -13.98 19.21 -5.10
C LEU A 94 -15.27 19.60 -4.38
N GLU A 95 -15.17 20.06 -3.14
CA GLU A 95 -16.29 20.53 -2.33
C GLU A 95 -17.00 21.76 -2.95
N ALA A 96 -16.23 22.71 -3.50
CA ALA A 96 -16.75 23.89 -4.18
C ALA A 96 -17.60 23.54 -5.41
N GLU A 97 -17.23 22.45 -6.11
CA GLU A 97 -17.95 21.94 -7.29
C GLU A 97 -18.95 20.83 -6.95
N HIS A 98 -19.24 20.62 -5.67
CA HIS A 98 -20.14 19.57 -5.19
C HIS A 98 -19.79 18.18 -5.74
N ILE A 99 -18.49 17.85 -5.80
CA ILE A 99 -17.98 16.55 -6.22
C ILE A 99 -17.81 15.69 -4.96
N PRO A 100 -18.59 14.60 -4.80
CA PRO A 100 -18.39 13.67 -3.69
C PRO A 100 -17.12 12.88 -3.88
N TYR A 101 -16.32 12.81 -2.84
CA TYR A 101 -15.07 12.04 -2.80
C TYR A 101 -14.96 11.22 -1.52
N ILE A 102 -14.04 10.27 -1.50
CA ILE A 102 -13.63 9.52 -0.31
C ILE A 102 -12.12 9.60 -0.21
N LEU A 103 -11.60 10.03 0.93
CA LEU A 103 -10.18 10.03 1.23
C LEU A 103 -9.76 8.60 1.61
N LEU A 104 -8.82 8.00 0.85
CA LEU A 104 -8.50 6.58 1.04
C LEU A 104 -7.42 6.34 2.12
N LYS A 105 -6.24 6.86 1.96
CA LYS A 105 -5.08 6.63 2.85
C LYS A 105 -4.42 7.98 3.20
N GLY A 106 -3.12 8.03 3.28
CA GLY A 106 -2.40 9.27 3.55
C GLY A 106 -2.62 9.77 4.98
N ILE A 107 -3.16 10.99 5.14
CA ILE A 107 -3.37 11.62 6.45
C ILE A 107 -4.41 10.88 7.31
N SER A 108 -5.36 10.16 6.70
CA SER A 108 -6.37 9.39 7.46
C SER A 108 -5.75 8.23 8.25
N LEU A 109 -4.76 7.54 7.67
CA LEU A 109 -3.98 6.52 8.38
C LEU A 109 -2.93 7.13 9.32
N ALA A 110 -2.32 8.25 8.93
CA ALA A 110 -1.37 8.94 9.79
C ALA A 110 -2.02 9.36 11.13
N ALA A 111 -3.29 9.73 11.11
CA ALA A 111 -4.05 10.05 12.32
C ALA A 111 -4.23 8.87 13.31
N CYS A 112 -3.83 7.66 12.94
CA CYS A 112 -3.77 6.51 13.85
C CYS A 112 -2.46 6.41 14.61
N TYR A 113 -1.43 7.13 14.20
CA TYR A 113 -0.12 7.13 14.85
C TYR A 113 -0.07 8.09 16.04
N PRO A 114 0.74 7.80 17.08
CA PRO A 114 0.99 8.73 18.19
C PRO A 114 1.56 10.08 17.73
N VAL A 115 2.41 10.05 16.70
CA VAL A 115 2.98 11.23 16.04
C VAL A 115 2.70 11.09 14.53
N PRO A 116 1.56 11.62 14.04
CA PRO A 116 1.13 11.48 12.65
C PRO A 116 2.19 11.89 11.63
N GLU A 117 2.98 12.91 11.95
CA GLU A 117 4.01 13.48 11.09
C GLU A 117 5.20 12.53 10.85
N TYR A 118 5.37 11.51 11.69
CA TYR A 118 6.45 10.51 11.52
C TYR A 118 6.07 9.45 10.46
N ARG A 119 4.80 9.33 10.15
CA ARG A 119 4.37 8.46 9.05
C ARG A 119 4.70 9.08 7.71
N LYS A 120 5.54 8.41 6.91
CA LYS A 120 5.82 8.87 5.54
C LYS A 120 4.54 8.86 4.71
N LEU A 121 4.24 10.01 4.10
CA LEU A 121 3.21 10.17 3.08
C LEU A 121 3.86 10.19 1.69
N GLY A 122 3.25 9.53 0.70
CA GLY A 122 3.74 9.48 -0.68
C GLY A 122 2.86 10.32 -1.61
N ASP A 123 1.62 9.96 -1.67
CA ASP A 123 0.61 10.41 -2.60
C ASP A 123 -0.67 10.83 -1.86
N LEU A 124 -1.51 11.58 -2.54
CA LEU A 124 -2.89 11.85 -2.12
C LEU A 124 -3.82 10.95 -2.93
N ASP A 125 -4.57 10.09 -2.26
CA ASP A 125 -5.52 9.18 -2.89
C ASP A 125 -6.95 9.58 -2.60
N LEU A 126 -7.73 9.77 -3.64
CA LEU A 126 -9.14 10.13 -3.59
C LEU A 126 -9.94 9.15 -4.45
N LEU A 127 -11.07 8.67 -3.95
CA LEU A 127 -11.99 7.82 -4.69
C LEU A 127 -13.21 8.63 -5.13
N ILE A 128 -13.48 8.62 -6.43
CA ILE A 128 -14.65 9.23 -7.07
C ILE A 128 -15.46 8.13 -7.74
N LEU A 129 -16.58 7.74 -7.15
CA LEU A 129 -17.38 6.60 -7.62
C LEU A 129 -18.36 6.96 -8.74
N ASP A 130 -18.73 8.22 -8.87
CA ASP A 130 -19.64 8.72 -9.88
C ASP A 130 -18.87 9.08 -11.16
N GLN A 131 -19.19 8.43 -12.26
CA GLN A 131 -18.50 8.63 -13.54
C GLN A 131 -18.72 10.04 -14.13
N GLU A 132 -19.92 10.63 -13.94
CA GLU A 132 -20.16 12.01 -14.39
C GLU A 132 -19.31 13.00 -13.56
N LYS A 133 -19.21 12.76 -12.27
CA LYS A 133 -18.35 13.54 -11.38
C LYS A 133 -16.85 13.33 -11.64
N LEU A 134 -16.45 12.16 -12.12
CA LEU A 134 -15.07 11.91 -12.54
C LEU A 134 -14.64 12.83 -13.69
N GLU A 135 -15.47 13.01 -14.71
CA GLU A 135 -15.17 13.95 -15.82
C GLU A 135 -15.13 15.40 -15.35
N LEU A 136 -16.02 15.79 -14.44
CA LEU A 136 -15.94 17.11 -13.80
C LEU A 136 -14.65 17.27 -12.99
N THR A 137 -14.23 16.24 -12.23
CA THR A 137 -12.98 16.23 -11.47
C THR A 137 -11.76 16.48 -12.37
N LYS A 138 -11.68 15.80 -13.53
CA LYS A 138 -10.62 16.00 -14.51
C LYS A 138 -10.51 17.48 -14.93
N LYS A 139 -11.66 18.09 -15.24
CA LYS A 139 -11.71 19.51 -15.62
C LYS A 139 -11.25 20.40 -14.47
N VAL A 140 -11.81 20.22 -13.28
CA VAL A 140 -11.49 21.03 -12.09
C VAL A 140 -10.00 20.98 -11.77
N LEU A 141 -9.39 19.80 -11.79
CA LEU A 141 -7.96 19.65 -11.52
C LEU A 141 -7.10 20.35 -12.59
N LYS A 142 -7.41 20.16 -13.87
CA LYS A 142 -6.68 20.83 -14.97
C LYS A 142 -6.78 22.36 -14.90
N ASP A 143 -7.98 22.88 -14.63
CA ASP A 143 -8.22 24.32 -14.50
C ASP A 143 -7.46 24.94 -13.30
N ASN A 144 -7.07 24.11 -12.31
CA ASN A 144 -6.33 24.51 -11.11
C ASN A 144 -4.86 24.09 -11.09
N GLN A 145 -4.22 23.94 -12.27
CA GLN A 145 -2.78 23.70 -12.45
C GLN A 145 -2.29 22.32 -11.97
N TYR A 146 -3.18 21.31 -11.94
CA TYR A 146 -2.77 19.93 -11.79
C TYR A 146 -2.41 19.36 -13.18
N GLU A 147 -1.21 18.83 -13.31
CA GLU A 147 -0.71 18.21 -14.55
C GLU A 147 -1.13 16.74 -14.60
N GLU A 148 -1.89 16.34 -15.62
CA GLU A 148 -2.29 14.94 -15.80
C GLU A 148 -1.14 14.12 -16.37
N GLU A 149 -0.93 12.91 -15.87
CA GLU A 149 -0.03 11.91 -16.45
C GLU A 149 -0.73 11.18 -17.60
N GLU A 150 -0.03 11.01 -18.73
CA GLU A 150 -0.59 10.33 -19.92
C GLU A 150 -0.66 8.80 -19.77
N GLU A 151 -0.13 8.24 -18.69
CA GLU A 151 -0.09 6.80 -18.47
C GLU A 151 -1.44 6.30 -17.94
N GLU A 152 -2.15 5.48 -18.72
CA GLU A 152 -3.45 4.92 -18.34
C GLU A 152 -3.28 3.82 -17.28
N SER A 153 -3.90 4.01 -16.12
CA SER A 153 -4.15 2.97 -15.12
C SER A 153 -5.55 2.37 -15.30
N ASP A 154 -5.75 1.14 -14.84
CA ASP A 154 -7.05 0.45 -14.90
C ASP A 154 -8.00 0.79 -13.75
N HIS A 155 -7.58 1.66 -12.81
CA HIS A 155 -8.35 1.98 -11.61
C HIS A 155 -8.20 3.42 -11.10
N HIS A 156 -7.24 4.21 -11.56
CA HIS A 156 -7.04 5.61 -11.18
C HIS A 156 -6.48 6.47 -12.32
N LEU A 157 -6.61 7.76 -12.16
CA LEU A 157 -5.94 8.80 -12.95
C LEU A 157 -4.85 9.41 -12.08
N THR A 158 -3.69 9.67 -12.65
CA THR A 158 -2.56 10.27 -11.93
C THR A 158 -2.41 11.73 -12.32
N TYR A 159 -2.32 12.58 -11.31
CA TYR A 159 -2.03 14.01 -11.46
C TYR A 159 -0.81 14.39 -10.62
N PHE A 160 -0.16 15.47 -11.05
CA PHE A 160 0.93 16.09 -10.31
C PHE A 160 0.55 17.51 -9.92
N TYR A 161 0.82 17.85 -8.67
CA TYR A 161 0.77 19.23 -8.21
C TYR A 161 2.17 19.70 -7.85
N LYS A 162 2.58 20.88 -8.36
CA LYS A 162 3.88 21.47 -8.10
C LYS A 162 3.75 22.64 -7.14
N PHE A 163 4.37 22.52 -5.98
CA PHE A 163 4.46 23.61 -5.01
C PHE A 163 5.45 24.70 -5.46
N SER A 164 5.32 25.89 -4.88
CA SER A 164 6.22 27.04 -5.14
C SER A 164 7.70 26.75 -4.88
N ASN A 165 8.00 25.80 -3.98
CA ASN A 165 9.36 25.34 -3.70
C ASN A 165 9.92 24.36 -4.75
N GLY A 166 9.17 24.11 -5.83
CA GLY A 166 9.56 23.23 -6.95
C GLY A 166 9.28 21.73 -6.72
N ARG A 167 8.84 21.31 -5.52
CA ARG A 167 8.49 19.90 -5.26
C ARG A 167 7.19 19.53 -5.96
N ARG A 168 7.18 18.33 -6.57
CA ARG A 168 6.00 17.73 -7.18
C ARG A 168 5.47 16.64 -6.26
N HIS A 169 4.15 16.61 -6.09
CA HIS A 169 3.44 15.57 -5.37
C HIS A 169 2.41 14.91 -6.27
N ILE A 170 2.20 13.63 -6.05
CA ILE A 170 1.28 12.78 -6.81
C ILE A 170 -0.10 12.82 -6.17
N ILE A 171 -1.12 12.89 -7.02
CA ILE A 171 -2.53 12.73 -6.66
C ILE A 171 -3.08 11.58 -7.51
N GLU A 172 -3.58 10.54 -6.88
CA GLU A 172 -4.28 9.44 -7.53
C GLU A 172 -5.80 9.61 -7.35
N VAL A 173 -6.49 9.88 -8.45
CA VAL A 173 -7.95 9.96 -8.48
C VAL A 173 -8.48 8.61 -8.91
N HIS A 174 -8.86 7.79 -7.94
CA HIS A 174 -9.39 6.46 -8.15
C HIS A 174 -10.84 6.50 -8.63
N TYR A 175 -11.17 5.75 -9.67
CA TYR A 175 -12.53 5.47 -10.09
C TYR A 175 -12.93 4.00 -9.81
N ARG A 176 -11.97 3.20 -9.36
CA ARG A 176 -12.12 1.87 -8.78
C ARG A 176 -11.14 1.75 -7.63
N ILE A 177 -11.54 1.10 -6.55
CA ILE A 177 -10.77 1.07 -5.30
C ILE A 177 -9.37 0.44 -5.44
N VAL A 178 -9.23 -0.58 -6.29
CA VAL A 178 -7.97 -1.27 -6.64
C VAL A 178 -8.04 -1.77 -8.07
N GLY A 179 -6.88 -2.09 -8.67
CA GLY A 179 -6.79 -2.67 -10.00
C GLY A 179 -7.54 -4.00 -10.16
N VAL A 180 -7.75 -4.41 -11.41
CA VAL A 180 -8.51 -5.63 -11.74
C VAL A 180 -7.64 -6.86 -11.51
N TYR A 181 -8.13 -7.82 -10.72
CA TYR A 181 -7.49 -9.13 -10.52
C TYR A 181 -7.87 -10.12 -11.63
N HIS A 182 -6.98 -11.05 -11.94
CA HIS A 182 -7.31 -12.18 -12.84
C HIS A 182 -8.26 -13.19 -12.23
N TYR A 183 -8.34 -13.25 -10.92
CA TYR A 183 -9.27 -14.11 -10.23
C TYR A 183 -10.63 -13.42 -10.16
N ALA A 184 -11.55 -13.84 -11.01
CA ALA A 184 -12.86 -13.22 -11.15
C ALA A 184 -13.67 -13.11 -9.83
N PRO A 185 -13.65 -14.09 -8.92
CA PRO A 185 -14.33 -13.95 -7.63
C PRO A 185 -13.86 -12.75 -6.81
N THR A 186 -12.54 -12.45 -6.81
CA THR A 186 -12.01 -11.27 -6.12
C THR A 186 -12.61 -9.98 -6.66
N ASN A 187 -12.66 -9.83 -8.00
CA ASN A 187 -13.25 -8.64 -8.62
C ASN A 187 -14.72 -8.51 -8.27
N HIS A 188 -15.46 -9.63 -8.29
CA HIS A 188 -16.88 -9.61 -7.94
C HIS A 188 -17.13 -9.12 -6.51
N VAL A 189 -16.35 -9.60 -5.54
CA VAL A 189 -16.47 -9.15 -4.16
C VAL A 189 -16.09 -7.67 -4.03
N ILE A 190 -14.99 -7.23 -4.64
CA ILE A 190 -14.57 -5.82 -4.64
C ILE A 190 -15.66 -4.93 -5.22
N ASP A 191 -16.19 -5.28 -6.39
CA ASP A 191 -17.20 -4.47 -7.06
C ASP A 191 -18.53 -4.45 -6.28
N GLN A 192 -18.86 -5.52 -5.55
CA GLN A 192 -20.01 -5.58 -4.66
C GLN A 192 -19.81 -4.70 -3.41
N VAL A 193 -18.66 -4.80 -2.73
CA VAL A 193 -18.37 -4.08 -1.48
C VAL A 193 -18.23 -2.59 -1.73
N PHE A 194 -17.54 -2.20 -2.79
CA PHE A 194 -17.23 -0.79 -3.08
C PHE A 194 -18.14 -0.16 -4.14
N SER A 195 -19.28 -0.76 -4.43
CA SER A 195 -20.25 -0.13 -5.33
C SER A 195 -20.83 1.14 -4.70
N GLY A 196 -20.92 2.21 -5.50
CA GLY A 196 -21.42 3.51 -5.03
C GLY A 196 -22.82 3.49 -4.43
N GLN A 197 -23.63 2.48 -4.73
CA GLN A 197 -24.99 2.30 -4.20
C GLN A 197 -25.00 1.81 -2.73
N HIS A 198 -24.00 1.05 -2.32
CA HIS A 198 -23.94 0.43 -0.98
C HIS A 198 -22.95 1.11 -0.06
N LEU A 199 -21.92 1.73 -0.62
CA LEU A 199 -20.86 2.37 0.15
C LEU A 199 -21.33 3.71 0.75
N LYS A 200 -21.43 3.77 2.06
CA LYS A 200 -21.78 4.97 2.81
C LYS A 200 -20.55 5.49 3.57
N PRO A 201 -19.86 6.52 3.06
CA PRO A 201 -18.70 7.07 3.73
C PRO A 201 -19.03 7.52 5.14
N VAL A 202 -18.06 7.37 6.06
CA VAL A 202 -18.14 7.93 7.41
C VAL A 202 -17.25 9.16 7.49
N ILE A 203 -17.51 10.03 8.45
CA ILE A 203 -16.72 11.24 8.64
C ILE A 203 -15.61 10.99 9.66
N GLN A 204 -14.38 11.17 9.25
CA GLN A 204 -13.21 11.21 10.12
C GLN A 204 -12.75 12.66 10.31
N ARG A 205 -12.59 13.08 11.57
CA ARG A 205 -12.01 14.39 11.89
C ARG A 205 -10.49 14.27 12.00
N ILE A 206 -9.78 15.02 11.15
CA ILE A 206 -8.32 15.05 11.10
C ILE A 206 -7.89 16.52 11.13
N GLU A 207 -7.00 16.89 12.05
CA GLU A 207 -6.50 18.28 12.22
C GLU A 207 -7.61 19.35 12.16
N GLY A 208 -8.73 19.06 12.85
CA GLY A 208 -9.88 19.98 12.92
C GLY A 208 -10.80 20.00 11.71
N ARG A 209 -10.48 19.31 10.61
CA ARG A 209 -11.32 19.18 9.40
C ARG A 209 -12.02 17.81 9.33
N ASN A 210 -13.16 17.81 8.67
CA ASN A 210 -13.96 16.60 8.44
C ASN A 210 -13.69 16.07 7.03
N TYR A 211 -13.34 14.78 6.94
CA TYR A 211 -13.11 14.10 5.66
C TYR A 211 -14.00 12.87 5.56
N PRO A 212 -14.67 12.65 4.41
CA PRO A 212 -15.34 11.39 4.14
C PRO A 212 -14.28 10.31 3.89
N VAL A 213 -14.36 9.21 4.63
CA VAL A 213 -13.49 8.04 4.53
C VAL A 213 -14.34 6.77 4.40
N LEU A 214 -13.72 5.66 4.03
CA LEU A 214 -14.40 4.36 4.01
C LEU A 214 -14.88 3.97 5.41
N PRO A 215 -16.04 3.29 5.55
CA PRO A 215 -16.44 2.68 6.81
C PRO A 215 -15.40 1.68 7.31
N PRO A 216 -15.29 1.40 8.61
CA PRO A 216 -14.17 0.65 9.16
C PRO A 216 -13.96 -0.75 8.59
N THR A 217 -15.00 -1.50 8.30
CA THR A 217 -14.89 -2.84 7.72
C THR A 217 -14.37 -2.78 6.28
N GLU A 218 -14.94 -1.91 5.46
CA GLU A 218 -14.53 -1.66 4.08
C GLU A 218 -13.12 -1.09 4.01
N TYR A 219 -12.76 -0.22 4.95
CA TYR A 219 -11.40 0.34 5.02
C TYR A 219 -10.38 -0.76 5.31
N THR A 220 -10.69 -1.65 6.26
CA THR A 220 -9.82 -2.80 6.60
C THR A 220 -9.67 -3.74 5.41
N PHE A 221 -10.75 -4.03 4.69
CA PHE A 221 -10.71 -4.83 3.46
C PHE A 221 -9.91 -4.15 2.35
N TYR A 222 -10.06 -2.85 2.16
CA TYR A 222 -9.23 -2.07 1.25
C TYR A 222 -7.74 -2.14 1.59
N MET A 223 -7.37 -1.98 2.88
CA MET A 223 -5.98 -2.06 3.33
C MET A 223 -5.36 -3.43 3.03
N LEU A 224 -6.12 -4.52 3.23
CA LEU A 224 -5.66 -5.87 2.88
C LEU A 224 -5.42 -6.01 1.38
N HIS A 225 -6.30 -5.50 0.52
CA HIS A 225 -6.10 -5.51 -0.92
C HIS A 225 -4.93 -4.63 -1.37
N HIS A 226 -4.76 -3.47 -0.76
CA HIS A 226 -3.62 -2.59 -1.00
C HIS A 226 -2.29 -3.28 -0.64
N MET A 227 -2.22 -3.94 0.52
CA MET A 227 -1.05 -4.74 0.91
C MET A 227 -0.83 -5.92 -0.02
N LEU A 228 -1.89 -6.63 -0.42
CA LEU A 228 -1.81 -7.76 -1.35
C LEU A 228 -1.24 -7.33 -2.70
N LYS A 229 -1.71 -6.19 -3.24
CA LYS A 229 -1.17 -5.60 -4.48
C LYS A 229 0.35 -5.39 -4.34
N HIS A 230 0.79 -4.69 -3.31
CA HIS A 230 2.22 -4.45 -3.10
C HIS A 230 3.02 -5.73 -2.86
N TYR A 231 2.49 -6.68 -2.10
CA TYR A 231 3.15 -7.96 -1.87
C TYR A 231 3.41 -8.73 -3.17
N LEU A 232 2.43 -8.74 -4.06
CA LEU A 232 2.53 -9.45 -5.33
C LEU A 232 3.46 -8.76 -6.33
N TYR A 233 3.50 -7.41 -6.33
CA TYR A 233 4.10 -6.65 -7.43
C TYR A 233 5.41 -5.94 -7.09
N ASP A 234 5.45 -5.24 -5.97
CA ASP A 234 6.56 -4.33 -5.63
C ASP A 234 7.31 -4.73 -4.36
N GLY A 235 6.71 -5.60 -3.57
CA GLY A 235 7.05 -5.77 -2.17
C GLY A 235 6.54 -4.59 -1.33
N PHE A 236 6.47 -4.75 -0.01
CA PHE A 236 6.15 -3.65 0.89
C PHE A 236 6.96 -3.75 2.18
N GLY A 237 7.08 -2.61 2.88
CA GLY A 237 7.79 -2.53 4.15
C GLY A 237 6.87 -2.67 5.35
N ILE A 238 7.49 -2.66 6.53
CA ILE A 238 6.81 -2.78 7.83
C ILE A 238 5.76 -1.66 8.04
N ARG A 239 5.89 -0.51 7.39
CA ARG A 239 4.96 0.62 7.52
C ARG A 239 3.53 0.24 7.23
N LEU A 240 3.27 -0.58 6.18
CA LEU A 240 1.90 -1.00 5.86
C LEU A 240 1.31 -1.93 6.92
N LEU A 241 2.14 -2.76 7.57
CA LEU A 241 1.70 -3.56 8.72
C LEU A 241 1.42 -2.69 9.95
N CYS A 242 2.24 -1.65 10.19
CA CYS A 242 1.98 -0.68 11.26
C CYS A 242 0.68 0.10 11.00
N ASP A 243 0.47 0.58 9.77
CA ASP A 243 -0.78 1.22 9.36
C ASP A 243 -1.99 0.35 9.69
N PHE A 244 -1.92 -0.92 9.29
CA PHE A 244 -2.97 -1.90 9.53
C PHE A 244 -3.19 -2.19 11.01
N SER A 245 -2.11 -2.47 11.75
CA SER A 245 -2.18 -2.76 13.19
C SER A 245 -2.80 -1.61 13.97
N LEU A 246 -2.32 -0.38 13.75
CA LEU A 246 -2.82 0.81 14.43
C LEU A 246 -4.27 1.14 14.06
N TYR A 247 -4.62 0.97 12.78
CA TYR A 247 -5.99 1.19 12.34
C TYR A 247 -6.96 0.20 12.98
N VAL A 248 -6.64 -1.09 12.97
CA VAL A 248 -7.47 -2.15 13.58
C VAL A 248 -7.54 -1.99 15.08
N GLU A 249 -6.43 -1.65 15.76
CA GLU A 249 -6.45 -1.39 17.20
C GLU A 249 -7.39 -0.24 17.56
N LYS A 250 -7.34 0.86 16.81
CA LYS A 250 -8.14 2.06 17.05
C LYS A 250 -9.62 1.86 16.72
N ASN A 251 -9.94 1.20 15.62
CA ASN A 251 -11.30 1.10 15.08
C ASN A 251 -11.93 -0.29 15.25
N GLY A 252 -11.27 -1.22 15.93
CA GLY A 252 -11.69 -2.63 15.98
C GLY A 252 -13.07 -2.89 16.59
N ARG A 253 -13.65 -1.93 17.31
CA ARG A 253 -15.04 -2.03 17.81
C ARG A 253 -16.08 -1.83 16.72
N ASP A 254 -15.72 -1.12 15.66
CA ASP A 254 -16.60 -0.74 14.54
C ASP A 254 -16.35 -1.60 13.30
N ILE A 255 -15.39 -2.55 13.38
CA ILE A 255 -15.09 -3.51 12.31
C ILE A 255 -15.93 -4.78 12.50
N ASP A 256 -16.73 -5.13 11.50
CA ASP A 256 -17.39 -6.43 11.42
C ASP A 256 -16.39 -7.47 10.89
N PHE A 257 -15.70 -8.13 11.79
CA PHE A 257 -14.72 -9.16 11.46
C PHE A 257 -15.33 -10.42 10.83
N THR A 258 -16.59 -10.72 11.09
CA THR A 258 -17.28 -11.84 10.45
C THR A 258 -17.46 -11.55 8.97
N GLN A 259 -17.96 -10.38 8.66
CA GLN A 259 -18.12 -9.92 7.29
C GLN A 259 -16.78 -9.78 6.55
N LEU A 260 -15.76 -9.24 7.23
CA LEU A 260 -14.41 -9.13 6.68
C LEU A 260 -13.83 -10.50 6.30
N ASN A 261 -13.96 -11.50 7.20
CA ASN A 261 -13.50 -12.86 6.95
C ASN A 261 -14.24 -13.51 5.77
N GLU A 262 -15.54 -13.28 5.67
CA GLU A 262 -16.34 -13.75 4.53
C GLU A 262 -15.85 -13.14 3.20
N TRP A 263 -15.59 -11.84 3.16
CA TRP A 263 -15.06 -11.17 1.97
C TRP A 263 -13.66 -11.66 1.60
N CYS A 264 -12.77 -11.81 2.58
CA CYS A 264 -11.43 -12.36 2.36
C CYS A 264 -11.48 -13.79 1.81
N SER A 265 -12.35 -14.65 2.34
CA SER A 265 -12.52 -16.02 1.87
C SER A 265 -13.05 -16.06 0.43
N LYS A 266 -14.11 -15.31 0.13
CA LYS A 266 -14.68 -15.22 -1.23
C LYS A 266 -13.70 -14.60 -2.24
N SER A 267 -12.79 -13.74 -1.78
CA SER A 267 -11.74 -13.13 -2.60
C SER A 267 -10.51 -14.03 -2.79
N GLY A 268 -10.46 -15.21 -2.18
CA GLY A 268 -9.31 -16.11 -2.26
C GLY A 268 -8.06 -15.58 -1.53
N MET A 269 -8.24 -14.77 -0.48
CA MET A 269 -7.16 -14.16 0.29
C MET A 269 -7.25 -14.43 1.80
N ALA A 270 -8.00 -15.46 2.20
CA ALA A 270 -8.19 -15.79 3.62
C ALA A 270 -6.87 -16.07 4.34
N TYR A 271 -5.96 -16.82 3.70
CA TYR A 271 -4.66 -17.12 4.28
C TYR A 271 -3.75 -15.88 4.39
N PHE A 272 -3.75 -15.02 3.38
CA PHE A 272 -3.03 -13.74 3.41
C PHE A 272 -3.53 -12.84 4.53
N SER A 273 -4.85 -12.67 4.65
CA SER A 273 -5.43 -11.83 5.71
C SER A 273 -5.11 -12.36 7.11
N ALA A 274 -5.15 -13.69 7.30
CA ALA A 274 -4.75 -14.34 8.54
C ALA A 274 -3.25 -14.13 8.85
N THR A 275 -2.38 -14.24 7.84
CA THR A 275 -0.94 -13.99 7.97
C THR A 275 -0.66 -12.56 8.41
N ILE A 276 -1.31 -11.56 7.80
CA ILE A 276 -1.18 -10.15 8.20
C ILE A 276 -1.59 -9.95 9.65
N MET A 277 -2.75 -10.51 10.04
CA MET A 277 -3.27 -10.39 11.41
C MET A 277 -2.35 -11.03 12.45
N ASP A 278 -1.90 -12.26 12.22
CA ASP A 278 -1.04 -12.97 13.18
C ASP A 278 0.35 -12.34 13.26
N CYS A 279 0.89 -11.81 12.16
CA CYS A 279 2.11 -11.02 12.19
C CYS A 279 1.94 -9.72 12.98
N CYS A 280 0.83 -9.00 12.81
CA CYS A 280 0.54 -7.80 13.59
C CYS A 280 0.38 -8.09 15.08
N LYS A 281 -0.27 -9.19 15.45
CA LYS A 281 -0.36 -9.65 16.85
C LYS A 281 1.01 -9.97 17.42
N LYS A 282 1.79 -10.78 16.72
CA LYS A 282 3.10 -11.26 17.21
C LYS A 282 4.14 -10.16 17.34
N TYR A 283 4.16 -9.21 16.40
CA TYR A 283 5.27 -8.27 16.27
C TYR A 283 4.92 -6.81 16.49
N LEU A 284 3.65 -6.41 16.34
CA LEU A 284 3.23 -5.01 16.34
C LEU A 284 2.19 -4.68 17.41
N GLY A 285 1.97 -5.59 18.37
CA GLY A 285 1.12 -5.31 19.54
C GLY A 285 -0.38 -5.24 19.26
N LEU A 286 -0.86 -5.78 18.13
CA LEU A 286 -2.29 -5.86 17.87
C LEU A 286 -2.95 -6.76 18.91
N SER A 287 -3.82 -6.18 19.74
CA SER A 287 -4.48 -6.90 20.85
C SER A 287 -5.80 -7.54 20.44
N LYS A 288 -6.41 -7.12 19.34
CA LYS A 288 -7.74 -7.55 18.92
C LYS A 288 -7.77 -9.02 18.52
N MET A 289 -8.67 -9.78 19.15
CA MET A 289 -9.00 -11.14 18.71
C MET A 289 -10.06 -11.06 17.61
N ILE A 290 -9.83 -11.84 16.54
CA ILE A 290 -10.74 -11.91 15.40
C ILE A 290 -11.37 -13.28 15.38
N PRO A 291 -12.69 -13.38 15.64
CA PRO A 291 -13.39 -14.65 15.63
C PRO A 291 -13.37 -15.31 14.23
N GLY A 292 -13.17 -16.62 14.19
CA GLY A 292 -13.30 -17.41 12.96
C GLY A 292 -12.18 -17.24 11.94
N MET A 293 -11.09 -16.55 12.27
CA MET A 293 -9.93 -16.41 11.40
C MET A 293 -9.04 -17.67 11.47
N LEU A 294 -8.42 -18.02 10.35
CA LEU A 294 -7.39 -19.05 10.31
C LEU A 294 -6.23 -18.68 11.25
N SER A 295 -5.59 -19.68 11.84
CA SER A 295 -4.35 -19.48 12.60
C SER A 295 -3.16 -19.90 11.75
N ILE A 296 -2.16 -19.04 11.67
CA ILE A 296 -0.97 -19.27 10.86
C ILE A 296 0.15 -19.83 11.73
N PRO A 297 0.87 -20.87 11.27
CA PRO A 297 2.02 -21.41 12.00
C PRO A 297 3.07 -20.32 12.28
N GLU A 298 3.66 -20.36 13.48
CA GLU A 298 4.63 -19.34 13.93
C GLU A 298 5.83 -19.17 12.99
N ASN A 299 6.34 -20.28 12.48
CA ASN A 299 7.46 -20.29 11.54
C ASN A 299 7.12 -19.59 10.22
N GLU A 300 5.87 -19.61 9.78
CA GLU A 300 5.42 -18.92 8.57
C GLU A 300 5.28 -17.43 8.80
N CYS A 301 4.76 -17.00 9.96
CA CYS A 301 4.80 -15.60 10.36
C CYS A 301 6.23 -15.06 10.41
N ASP A 302 7.19 -15.87 10.94
CA ASP A 302 8.61 -15.48 10.99
C ASP A 302 9.23 -15.35 9.60
N GLN A 303 8.89 -16.27 8.70
CA GLN A 303 9.34 -16.23 7.30
C GLN A 303 8.76 -15.01 6.57
N PHE A 304 7.46 -14.78 6.71
CA PHE A 304 6.78 -13.64 6.11
C PHE A 304 7.40 -12.32 6.61
N MET A 305 7.57 -12.17 7.92
CA MET A 305 8.17 -10.97 8.49
C MET A 305 9.62 -10.77 8.02
N THR A 306 10.41 -11.84 7.91
CA THR A 306 11.78 -11.77 7.36
C THR A 306 11.78 -11.30 5.92
N GLN A 307 10.82 -11.74 5.09
CA GLN A 307 10.66 -11.25 3.72
C GLN A 307 10.31 -9.77 3.68
N ILE A 308 9.38 -9.31 4.54
CA ILE A 308 8.99 -7.90 4.64
C ILE A 308 10.20 -7.03 5.03
N LEU A 309 10.97 -7.41 6.04
CA LEU A 309 12.12 -6.65 6.51
C LEU A 309 13.30 -6.69 5.53
N GLY A 310 13.46 -7.77 4.77
CA GLY A 310 14.48 -7.89 3.72
C GLY A 310 14.13 -7.15 2.44
N GLY A 311 12.86 -6.78 2.24
CA GLY A 311 12.39 -6.00 1.11
C GLY A 311 12.69 -4.51 1.26
N HIS A 312 12.44 -3.77 0.17
CA HIS A 312 12.43 -2.31 0.17
C HIS A 312 10.98 -1.84 0.12
N GLU A 313 10.67 -0.76 0.79
CA GLU A 313 9.37 -0.12 0.63
C GLU A 313 9.27 0.54 -0.74
N VAL A 314 8.07 0.53 -1.31
CA VAL A 314 7.74 1.15 -2.59
C VAL A 314 8.28 2.59 -2.65
N GLY A 315 9.04 2.89 -3.69
CA GLY A 315 9.65 4.22 -3.93
C GLY A 315 11.13 4.34 -3.59
N ASN A 316 11.78 3.30 -3.06
CA ASN A 316 13.20 3.35 -2.66
C ASN A 316 14.18 2.69 -3.64
N GLU A 317 13.92 2.51 -4.79
CA GLU A 317 14.57 2.02 -5.99
C GLU A 317 13.53 1.22 -6.77
N ARG A 318 13.34 1.61 -8.01
CA ARG A 318 12.49 0.92 -8.96
C ARG A 318 13.03 -0.50 -9.21
N GLN A 319 12.78 -1.42 -8.31
CA GLN A 319 12.65 -2.81 -8.70
C GLN A 319 11.33 -2.90 -9.44
N SER A 320 11.42 -2.74 -10.74
CA SER A 320 10.29 -2.95 -11.63
C SER A 320 9.93 -4.42 -11.60
N SER A 321 9.03 -4.81 -10.72
CA SER A 321 8.37 -6.09 -10.86
C SER A 321 7.49 -6.01 -12.11
N LEU A 322 7.60 -7.03 -12.91
CA LEU A 322 6.99 -7.16 -14.25
C LEU A 322 5.54 -7.56 -14.16
N VAL A 323 4.81 -7.04 -13.26
CA VAL A 323 3.41 -7.37 -13.22
C VAL A 323 2.63 -6.20 -13.78
N TYR A 324 2.13 -6.42 -14.98
CA TYR A 324 1.18 -5.53 -15.60
C TYR A 324 -0.04 -5.36 -14.72
N SER A 325 -0.36 -4.10 -14.44
CA SER A 325 -1.66 -3.61 -14.02
C SER A 325 -2.59 -4.67 -13.40
N GLY A 326 -2.42 -4.92 -12.13
CA GLY A 326 -3.41 -5.60 -11.31
C GLY A 326 -3.65 -7.09 -11.56
N THR A 327 -2.83 -7.76 -12.36
CA THR A 327 -3.14 -9.11 -12.80
C THR A 327 -2.10 -10.13 -12.34
N TYR A 328 -2.36 -10.78 -11.20
CA TYR A 328 -1.61 -11.97 -10.82
C TYR A 328 -2.04 -13.18 -11.66
N ARG A 329 -1.08 -13.85 -12.30
CA ARG A 329 -1.26 -15.17 -12.91
C ARG A 329 -0.08 -16.07 -12.56
N ARG A 330 -0.36 -17.35 -12.25
CA ARG A 330 0.69 -18.39 -12.26
C ARG A 330 1.40 -18.33 -13.60
N ALA A 331 2.71 -18.02 -13.58
CA ALA A 331 3.49 -17.87 -14.80
C ALA A 331 3.74 -19.24 -15.44
N ASN A 332 2.90 -19.62 -16.37
CA ASN A 332 3.18 -20.66 -17.33
C ASN A 332 3.15 -20.05 -18.74
N LEU A 333 3.77 -20.73 -19.71
CA LEU A 333 3.88 -20.24 -21.08
C LEU A 333 2.51 -19.93 -21.71
N LEU A 334 1.47 -20.71 -21.37
CA LEU A 334 0.10 -20.48 -21.86
C LEU A 334 -0.51 -19.21 -21.23
N ALA A 335 -0.24 -18.94 -19.96
CA ALA A 335 -0.70 -17.71 -19.31
C ALA A 335 -0.02 -16.47 -19.90
N CYS A 336 1.31 -16.53 -20.12
CA CYS A 336 2.05 -15.44 -20.78
C CYS A 336 1.53 -15.18 -22.19
N PHE A 337 1.26 -16.23 -22.96
CA PHE A 337 0.71 -16.08 -24.31
C PHE A 337 -0.69 -15.49 -24.30
N LYS A 338 -1.55 -15.94 -23.38
CA LYS A 338 -2.91 -15.42 -23.21
C LYS A 338 -2.92 -13.95 -22.81
N GLU A 339 -1.98 -13.55 -21.93
CA GLU A 339 -1.78 -12.16 -21.54
C GLU A 339 -1.31 -11.32 -22.73
N GLY A 340 -0.26 -11.78 -23.45
CA GLY A 340 0.20 -11.09 -24.66
C GLY A 340 -0.90 -10.91 -25.70
N HIS A 341 -1.81 -11.89 -25.80
CA HIS A 341 -2.98 -11.79 -26.67
C HIS A 341 -4.00 -10.75 -26.20
N THR A 342 -4.24 -10.67 -24.89
CA THR A 342 -5.12 -9.66 -24.30
C THR A 342 -4.54 -8.27 -24.51
N GLN A 343 -3.27 -8.07 -24.21
CA GLN A 343 -2.57 -6.80 -24.43
C GLN A 343 -2.54 -6.37 -25.90
N MET A 344 -2.39 -7.33 -26.81
CA MET A 344 -2.52 -7.08 -28.25
C MET A 344 -3.89 -6.53 -28.61
N LYS A 345 -4.95 -7.13 -28.09
CA LYS A 345 -6.35 -6.66 -28.35
C LYS A 345 -6.61 -5.28 -27.75
N VAL A 346 -6.12 -5.01 -26.55
CA VAL A 346 -6.23 -3.69 -25.89
C VAL A 346 -5.49 -2.64 -26.72
N ARG A 347 -4.28 -2.92 -27.15
CA ARG A 347 -3.47 -1.99 -27.95
C ARG A 347 -4.00 -1.74 -29.36
N PHE A 348 -4.61 -2.76 -29.96
CA PHE A 348 -5.14 -2.70 -31.33
C PHE A 348 -6.63 -3.06 -31.38
N PRO A 349 -7.54 -2.25 -30.81
CA PRO A 349 -8.94 -2.62 -30.62
C PRO A 349 -9.70 -2.89 -31.93
N LYS A 350 -9.32 -2.21 -33.02
CA LYS A 350 -9.91 -2.43 -34.34
C LYS A 350 -9.24 -3.57 -35.11
N LEU A 351 -7.90 -3.55 -35.18
CA LEU A 351 -7.11 -4.55 -35.92
C LEU A 351 -7.07 -5.90 -35.20
N GLY A 352 -7.12 -5.92 -33.88
CA GLY A 352 -7.18 -7.16 -33.07
C GLY A 352 -8.43 -8.02 -33.29
N ARG A 353 -9.40 -7.54 -34.05
CA ARG A 353 -10.57 -8.32 -34.50
C ARG A 353 -10.27 -9.19 -35.74
N ILE A 354 -9.20 -8.91 -36.47
CA ILE A 354 -8.83 -9.55 -37.72
C ILE A 354 -7.82 -10.65 -37.44
N VAL A 355 -8.30 -11.89 -37.34
CA VAL A 355 -7.49 -13.07 -36.94
C VAL A 355 -6.22 -13.28 -37.76
N PRO A 356 -6.22 -13.18 -39.10
CA PRO A 356 -5.03 -13.45 -39.92
C PRO A 356 -3.83 -12.54 -39.63
N ILE A 357 -4.04 -11.35 -39.10
CA ILE A 357 -2.95 -10.39 -38.79
C ILE A 357 -2.42 -10.50 -37.35
N TRP A 358 -3.00 -11.35 -36.51
CA TRP A 358 -2.56 -11.54 -35.11
C TRP A 358 -1.07 -11.84 -34.96
N PRO A 359 -0.41 -12.69 -35.77
CA PRO A 359 1.03 -12.91 -35.63
C PRO A 359 1.85 -11.63 -35.73
N VAL A 360 1.48 -10.74 -36.62
CA VAL A 360 2.13 -9.44 -36.80
C VAL A 360 1.88 -8.54 -35.60
N LEU A 361 0.63 -8.48 -35.12
CA LEU A 361 0.24 -7.67 -33.94
C LEU A 361 0.91 -8.20 -32.66
N TRP A 362 1.07 -9.51 -32.52
CA TRP A 362 1.85 -10.11 -31.43
C TRP A 362 3.31 -9.71 -31.49
N GLY A 363 3.91 -9.69 -32.69
CA GLY A 363 5.28 -9.21 -32.89
C GLY A 363 5.47 -7.76 -32.42
N PHE A 364 4.54 -6.86 -32.80
CA PHE A 364 4.56 -5.48 -32.31
C PHE A 364 4.35 -5.38 -30.81
N THR A 365 3.41 -6.12 -30.25
CA THR A 365 3.16 -6.15 -28.80
C THR A 365 4.40 -6.64 -28.04
N PHE A 366 5.05 -7.70 -28.51
CA PHE A 366 6.29 -8.21 -27.94
C PHE A 366 7.46 -7.22 -28.08
N TYR A 367 7.60 -6.57 -29.23
CA TYR A 367 8.61 -5.52 -29.41
C TYR A 367 8.44 -4.39 -28.40
N HIS A 368 7.21 -3.88 -28.23
CA HIS A 368 6.92 -2.88 -27.23
C HIS A 368 7.18 -3.34 -25.81
N PHE A 369 6.83 -4.58 -25.49
CA PHE A 369 7.16 -5.19 -24.20
C PHE A 369 8.68 -5.19 -23.95
N VAL A 370 9.48 -5.66 -24.90
CA VAL A 370 10.94 -5.66 -24.81
C VAL A 370 11.49 -4.24 -24.68
N LYS A 371 11.03 -3.32 -25.52
CA LYS A 371 11.42 -1.90 -25.49
C LYS A 371 11.14 -1.26 -24.13
N ASN A 372 9.95 -1.49 -23.55
CA ASN A 372 9.58 -0.97 -22.24
C ASN A 372 10.40 -1.63 -21.12
N THR A 373 10.68 -2.93 -21.21
CA THR A 373 11.54 -3.62 -20.25
C THR A 373 12.93 -2.98 -20.18
N TYR A 374 13.54 -2.67 -21.30
CA TYR A 374 14.90 -2.10 -21.33
C TYR A 374 14.94 -0.58 -21.12
N ARG A 375 13.98 0.18 -21.64
CA ARG A 375 14.03 1.65 -21.62
C ARG A 375 13.31 2.28 -20.43
N VAL A 376 12.17 1.75 -20.04
CA VAL A 376 11.33 2.32 -18.98
C VAL A 376 11.64 1.66 -17.64
N ARG A 377 11.79 0.32 -17.64
CA ARG A 377 11.98 -0.46 -16.41
C ARG A 377 13.44 -0.68 -16.04
N ASN A 378 14.35 -0.38 -16.94
CA ASN A 378 15.80 -0.52 -16.75
C ASN A 378 16.21 -1.93 -16.25
N THR A 379 15.52 -3.00 -16.71
CA THR A 379 15.76 -4.39 -16.33
C THR A 379 16.06 -5.25 -17.54
N THR A 380 16.53 -6.48 -17.32
CA THR A 380 16.82 -7.45 -18.36
C THR A 380 15.72 -8.52 -18.44
N LEU A 381 15.52 -9.13 -19.61
CA LEU A 381 14.57 -10.24 -19.77
C LEU A 381 14.87 -11.43 -18.82
N ARG A 382 16.15 -11.65 -18.48
CA ARG A 382 16.53 -12.68 -17.50
C ARG A 382 16.05 -12.34 -16.08
N GLN A 383 16.22 -11.09 -15.68
CA GLN A 383 15.74 -10.63 -14.39
C GLN A 383 14.21 -10.73 -14.34
N THR A 384 13.55 -10.28 -15.39
CA THR A 384 12.12 -10.42 -15.62
C THR A 384 11.59 -11.84 -15.38
N ILE A 385 12.22 -12.85 -16.00
CA ILE A 385 11.83 -14.27 -15.84
C ILE A 385 12.10 -14.76 -14.41
N LYS A 386 13.17 -14.27 -13.78
CA LYS A 386 13.48 -14.60 -12.37
C LYS A 386 12.43 -14.02 -11.44
N ASP A 387 12.01 -12.77 -11.66
CA ASP A 387 10.99 -12.08 -10.88
C ASP A 387 9.64 -12.80 -10.98
N PHE A 388 9.23 -13.26 -12.17
CA PHE A 388 8.05 -14.11 -12.36
C PHE A 388 8.06 -15.39 -11.50
N LYS A 389 9.21 -16.05 -11.39
CA LYS A 389 9.33 -17.25 -10.55
C LYS A 389 9.18 -16.92 -9.06
N THR A 390 9.77 -15.80 -8.64
CA THR A 390 9.71 -15.34 -7.25
C THR A 390 8.26 -14.95 -6.88
N ASP A 391 7.55 -14.26 -7.77
CA ASP A 391 6.18 -13.83 -7.54
C ASP A 391 5.22 -15.02 -7.49
N ASN A 392 5.40 -16.03 -8.32
CA ASN A 392 4.66 -17.27 -8.22
C ASN A 392 4.86 -17.98 -6.88
N GLN A 393 6.08 -18.03 -6.39
CA GLN A 393 6.39 -18.66 -5.11
C GLN A 393 5.77 -17.89 -3.94
N ARG A 394 5.71 -16.54 -4.00
CA ARG A 394 5.03 -15.71 -3.02
C ARG A 394 3.53 -16.02 -2.93
N ALA A 395 2.88 -16.18 -4.07
CA ALA A 395 1.46 -16.50 -4.11
C ALA A 395 1.15 -17.93 -3.66
N GLU A 396 2.01 -18.89 -4.01
CA GLU A 396 1.89 -20.28 -3.55
C GLU A 396 2.07 -20.37 -2.02
N ASN A 397 3.05 -19.69 -1.48
CA ASN A 397 3.30 -19.67 -0.02
C ASN A 397 2.12 -19.11 0.81
N LEU A 398 1.29 -18.28 0.22
CA LEU A 398 0.14 -17.67 0.88
C LEU A 398 -1.21 -18.24 0.39
N HIS A 399 -1.19 -19.37 -0.29
CA HIS A 399 -2.41 -20.04 -0.79
C HIS A 399 -3.39 -19.09 -1.47
N LEU A 400 -2.84 -18.11 -2.23
CA LEU A 400 -3.63 -17.08 -2.88
C LEU A 400 -4.42 -17.65 -4.04
N PHE A 401 -5.71 -17.27 -4.09
CA PHE A 401 -6.61 -17.62 -5.17
C PHE A 401 -6.81 -19.14 -5.39
N GLU A 402 -6.55 -19.93 -4.37
CA GLU A 402 -6.92 -21.34 -4.35
C GLU A 402 -8.43 -21.46 -4.19
N LYS A 403 -9.05 -22.36 -4.97
CA LYS A 403 -10.45 -22.71 -4.73
C LYS A 403 -10.52 -23.42 -3.39
N ASN A 404 -11.27 -22.88 -2.47
CA ASN A 404 -11.73 -23.66 -1.31
C ASN A 404 -12.67 -24.74 -1.86
N ASP A 405 -12.19 -25.98 -1.97
CA ASP A 405 -13.01 -27.14 -2.28
C ASP A 405 -13.98 -27.43 -1.13
#